data_eb3dc3d2953e9516712512869525c4f0
#
_entry.id   eb3dc3d2953e9516712512869525c4f0
#
_cell.length_a   1.000
_cell.length_b   1.000
_cell.length_c   1.000
_cell.angle_alpha   90.00
_cell.angle_beta   90.00
_cell.angle_gamma   90.00
#
_symmetry.space_group_name_H-M   'P 1'
#
loop_
_entity.id
_entity.type
_entity.pdbx_description
1 polymer ?
#
loop_
_entity_poly.entity_id
_entity_poly.type
_entity_poly.pdbx_seq_one_letter_code
_entity_poly.pdbx_strand_id
1 'polypeptide(L)'
;MIKKKQKSKIFNQNQQSFYFQDFYNSSESSKSKLNIIDDRIFILFSVFVFLIFIFATKVFLISIEQPKKLVYHQTSSEFAPIRRDIVDRNGNLISSSIQMYNAAIRSNLVKDKKKLILKLQLQFPEMNTEVISNNLNNKKYFYLKKRLTNEEYKNLWLMGEKGIVFEPVQNRIYPHSNLFSHLIGQTDDDNYGISGIEYFFDKELIKAELNDIPLTLTVDPNIQHVINKELK
;
A
#
# COMPACT_ATOMS: atom_id res chain seq x y z
N MET A 1 28.44 35.19 -97.37
CA MET A 1 29.16 35.28 -96.06
C MET A 1 28.27 35.80 -94.93
N ILE A 2 26.94 35.57 -94.98
CA ILE A 2 25.96 36.17 -94.04
C ILE A 2 25.19 35.09 -93.21
N LYS A 3 25.21 33.80 -93.55
CA LYS A 3 24.44 32.73 -92.81
C LYS A 3 25.18 32.16 -91.60
N LYS A 4 26.43 32.34 -91.35
CA LYS A 4 27.20 31.75 -90.22
C LYS A 4 27.10 32.55 -88.90
N LYS A 5 26.79 33.86 -88.97
CA LYS A 5 26.67 34.69 -87.73
C LYS A 5 25.33 34.58 -87.01
N GLN A 6 24.30 34.21 -87.72
CA GLN A 6 22.95 34.04 -87.09
C GLN A 6 22.79 32.74 -86.32
N LYS A 7 23.44 31.63 -86.70
CA LYS A 7 23.36 30.33 -85.99
C LYS A 7 24.09 30.36 -84.62
N SER A 8 25.17 31.12 -84.53
CA SER A 8 25.91 31.18 -83.22
C SER A 8 25.19 32.02 -82.15
N LYS A 9 24.38 33.00 -82.55
CA LYS A 9 23.61 33.84 -81.60
C LYS A 9 22.40 33.11 -81.05
N ILE A 10 21.76 32.28 -81.84
CA ILE A 10 20.56 31.51 -81.43
C ILE A 10 20.99 30.43 -80.49
N PHE A 11 22.13 29.80 -80.70
CA PHE A 11 22.61 28.72 -79.82
C PHE A 11 23.01 29.21 -78.41
N ASN A 12 23.65 30.42 -78.39
CA ASN A 12 24.03 31.01 -77.10
C ASN A 12 22.84 31.57 -76.28
N GLN A 13 21.78 32.02 -76.94
CA GLN A 13 20.57 32.48 -76.23
C GLN A 13 19.77 31.37 -75.68
N ASN A 14 19.64 30.25 -76.37
CA ASN A 14 18.92 29.06 -75.83
C ASN A 14 19.64 28.34 -74.69
N GLN A 15 20.99 28.39 -74.72
CA GLN A 15 21.76 27.76 -73.64
C GLN A 15 21.76 28.62 -72.37
N GLN A 16 21.72 29.93 -72.44
CA GLN A 16 21.57 30.79 -71.28
C GLN A 16 20.15 30.70 -70.61
N SER A 17 19.11 30.61 -71.44
CA SER A 17 17.76 30.53 -70.92
C SER A 17 17.48 29.13 -70.25
N PHE A 18 18.11 28.10 -70.78
CA PHE A 18 17.99 26.75 -70.16
C PHE A 18 18.65 26.66 -68.79
N TYR A 19 19.84 27.24 -68.66
CA TYR A 19 20.58 27.29 -67.40
C TYR A 19 19.86 28.11 -66.33
N PHE A 20 19.18 29.16 -66.66
CA PHE A 20 18.46 30.03 -65.75
C PHE A 20 17.14 29.34 -65.23
N GLN A 21 16.50 28.62 -66.12
CA GLN A 21 15.25 27.90 -65.79
C GLN A 21 15.50 26.72 -64.89
N ASP A 22 16.59 25.98 -65.10
CA ASP A 22 16.97 24.87 -64.23
C ASP A 22 17.40 25.35 -62.83
N PHE A 23 18.08 26.49 -62.72
CA PHE A 23 18.47 27.08 -61.45
C PHE A 23 17.26 27.60 -60.66
N TYR A 24 16.30 28.20 -61.36
CA TYR A 24 15.07 28.69 -60.74
C TYR A 24 14.19 27.53 -60.23
N ASN A 25 14.00 26.51 -61.04
CA ASN A 25 13.24 25.34 -60.67
C ASN A 25 13.89 24.52 -59.53
N SER A 26 15.22 24.46 -59.48
CA SER A 26 15.93 23.80 -58.38
C SER A 26 15.81 24.57 -57.05
N SER A 27 15.78 25.89 -57.10
CA SER A 27 15.62 26.72 -55.89
C SER A 27 14.17 26.67 -55.34
N GLU A 28 13.14 26.59 -56.20
CA GLU A 28 11.75 26.44 -55.79
C GLU A 28 11.47 25.03 -55.25
N SER A 29 12.01 24.00 -55.91
CA SER A 29 11.88 22.60 -55.43
C SER A 29 12.55 22.40 -54.06
N SER A 30 13.64 23.06 -53.79
CA SER A 30 14.33 23.01 -52.50
C SER A 30 13.56 23.75 -51.40
N LYS A 31 12.96 24.91 -51.71
CA LYS A 31 12.10 25.64 -50.75
C LYS A 31 10.82 24.90 -50.43
N SER A 32 10.17 24.26 -51.43
CA SER A 32 8.97 23.48 -51.19
C SER A 32 9.22 22.21 -50.34
N LYS A 33 10.39 21.58 -50.52
CA LYS A 33 10.78 20.42 -49.69
C LYS A 33 11.10 20.84 -48.25
N LEU A 34 11.72 21.97 -48.02
CA LEU A 34 11.97 22.48 -46.64
C LEU A 34 10.67 22.81 -45.95
N ASN A 35 9.73 23.48 -46.59
CA ASN A 35 8.41 23.77 -45.99
C ASN A 35 7.64 22.52 -45.61
N ILE A 36 7.68 21.46 -46.43
CA ILE A 36 6.98 20.18 -46.13
C ILE A 36 7.63 19.46 -44.93
N ILE A 37 8.94 19.60 -44.73
CA ILE A 37 9.64 19.03 -43.60
C ILE A 37 9.28 19.80 -42.33
N ASP A 38 9.28 21.14 -42.40
CA ASP A 38 8.90 21.99 -41.29
C ASP A 38 7.45 21.77 -40.84
N ASP A 39 6.52 21.63 -41.79
CA ASP A 39 5.12 21.33 -41.50
C ASP A 39 4.95 19.97 -40.80
N ARG A 40 5.70 18.94 -41.19
CA ARG A 40 5.66 17.61 -40.52
C ARG A 40 6.26 17.67 -39.13
N ILE A 41 7.34 18.39 -38.95
CA ILE A 41 7.96 18.60 -37.61
C ILE A 41 6.99 19.38 -36.72
N PHE A 42 6.33 20.39 -37.24
CA PHE A 42 5.34 21.18 -36.53
C PHE A 42 4.14 20.33 -36.08
N ILE A 43 3.65 19.46 -36.97
CA ILE A 43 2.55 18.51 -36.63
C ILE A 43 2.96 17.55 -35.50
N LEU A 44 4.18 16.97 -35.61
CA LEU A 44 4.69 16.07 -34.56
C LEU A 44 4.85 16.81 -33.24
N PHE A 45 5.37 18.01 -33.25
CA PHE A 45 5.50 18.84 -32.05
C PHE A 45 4.15 19.21 -31.48
N SER A 46 3.17 19.53 -32.30
CA SER A 46 1.80 19.84 -31.85
C SER A 46 1.12 18.64 -31.21
N VAL A 47 1.29 17.44 -31.76
CA VAL A 47 0.78 16.19 -31.18
C VAL A 47 1.43 15.92 -29.81
N PHE A 48 2.74 16.14 -29.72
CA PHE A 48 3.47 15.94 -28.45
C PHE A 48 3.02 16.92 -27.37
N VAL A 49 2.86 18.21 -27.71
CA VAL A 49 2.33 19.22 -26.79
C VAL A 49 0.91 18.88 -26.36
N PHE A 50 0.08 18.41 -27.26
CA PHE A 50 -1.29 17.97 -26.96
C PHE A 50 -1.32 16.79 -25.99
N LEU A 51 -0.45 15.81 -26.15
CA LEU A 51 -0.31 14.68 -25.22
C LEU A 51 0.13 15.15 -23.83
N ILE A 52 1.11 16.08 -23.76
CA ILE A 52 1.53 16.67 -22.48
C ILE A 52 0.35 17.38 -21.81
N PHE A 53 -0.46 18.11 -22.58
CA PHE A 53 -1.61 18.83 -22.05
C PHE A 53 -2.68 17.87 -21.50
N ILE A 54 -2.96 16.76 -22.21
CA ILE A 54 -3.87 15.70 -21.71
C ILE A 54 -3.34 15.13 -20.40
N PHE A 55 -2.05 14.84 -20.33
CA PHE A 55 -1.42 14.27 -19.14
C PHE A 55 -1.46 15.25 -17.95
N ALA A 56 -1.11 16.52 -18.21
CA ALA A 56 -1.18 17.57 -17.21
C ALA A 56 -2.60 17.77 -16.66
N THR A 57 -3.59 17.74 -17.55
CA THR A 57 -5.01 17.82 -17.15
C THR A 57 -5.41 16.65 -16.27
N LYS A 58 -4.98 15.43 -16.58
CA LYS A 58 -5.22 14.23 -15.78
C LYS A 58 -4.60 14.37 -14.39
N VAL A 59 -3.33 14.79 -14.32
CA VAL A 59 -2.62 15.00 -13.05
C VAL A 59 -3.33 16.09 -12.22
N PHE A 60 -3.74 17.18 -12.85
CA PHE A 60 -4.47 18.27 -12.21
C PHE A 60 -5.82 17.79 -11.64
N LEU A 61 -6.59 17.01 -12.39
CA LEU A 61 -7.85 16.43 -11.92
C LEU A 61 -7.65 15.49 -10.73
N ILE A 62 -6.62 14.63 -10.78
CA ILE A 62 -6.27 13.74 -9.66
C ILE A 62 -5.83 14.56 -8.43
N SER A 63 -5.15 15.69 -8.63
CA SER A 63 -4.70 16.56 -7.53
C SER A 63 -5.86 17.32 -6.84
N ILE A 64 -6.93 17.63 -7.59
CA ILE A 64 -8.13 18.27 -7.03
C ILE A 64 -9.07 17.26 -6.37
N GLU A 65 -9.10 16.02 -6.87
CA GLU A 65 -9.78 14.98 -6.12
C GLU A 65 -9.08 14.88 -4.76
N GLN A 66 -9.74 15.45 -3.73
CA GLN A 66 -9.35 15.14 -2.35
C GLN A 66 -9.17 13.64 -2.28
N PRO A 67 -8.05 13.13 -1.71
CA PRO A 67 -7.92 11.70 -1.52
C PRO A 67 -9.23 11.29 -0.86
N LYS A 68 -10.10 10.63 -1.61
CA LYS A 68 -11.22 9.89 -1.01
C LYS A 68 -10.51 9.20 0.12
N LYS A 69 -10.77 9.64 1.39
CA LYS A 69 -10.32 8.88 2.55
C LYS A 69 -10.44 7.46 2.06
N LEU A 70 -9.29 6.82 1.84
CA LEU A 70 -9.31 5.43 1.47
C LEU A 70 -10.15 4.85 2.62
N VAL A 71 -11.47 4.81 2.41
CA VAL A 71 -12.25 3.77 3.01
C VAL A 71 -11.52 2.57 2.44
N TYR A 72 -10.55 2.11 3.21
CA TYR A 72 -10.01 0.81 3.04
C TYR A 72 -11.29 -0.02 2.99
N HIS A 73 -11.81 -0.20 1.77
CA HIS A 73 -12.56 -1.39 1.50
C HIS A 73 -11.51 -2.43 1.81
N GLN A 74 -11.49 -2.82 3.08
CA GLN A 74 -11.00 -4.08 3.48
C GLN A 74 -11.63 -5.05 2.49
N THR A 75 -10.94 -5.21 1.36
CA THR A 75 -11.05 -6.45 0.62
C THR A 75 -10.80 -7.45 1.71
N SER A 76 -11.86 -8.01 2.22
CA SER A 76 -12.02 -9.11 3.15
C SER A 76 -10.75 -9.93 3.46
N SER A 77 -9.63 -9.28 3.75
CA SER A 77 -8.64 -9.77 4.65
C SER A 77 -9.23 -9.41 6.00
N GLU A 78 -9.73 -10.39 6.66
CA GLU A 78 -10.33 -10.47 7.97
C GLU A 78 -9.45 -9.86 9.06
N PHE A 79 -9.11 -8.56 8.92
CA PHE A 79 -8.47 -7.83 10.01
C PHE A 79 -9.59 -7.48 11.00
N ALA A 80 -9.45 -8.00 12.19
CA ALA A 80 -10.29 -7.62 13.30
C ALA A 80 -10.42 -6.09 13.37
N PRO A 81 -11.62 -5.54 13.58
CA PRO A 81 -11.86 -4.11 13.60
C PRO A 81 -11.01 -3.45 14.69
N ILE A 82 -10.46 -2.27 14.38
CA ILE A 82 -9.79 -1.44 15.38
C ILE A 82 -10.87 -0.87 16.29
N ARG A 83 -10.75 -1.11 17.60
CA ARG A 83 -11.68 -0.61 18.61
C ARG A 83 -11.10 0.62 19.28
N ARG A 84 -11.95 1.60 19.56
CA ARG A 84 -11.62 2.82 20.32
C ARG A 84 -11.09 2.46 21.70
N ASP A 85 -10.26 3.32 22.23
CA ASP A 85 -9.81 3.24 23.62
C ASP A 85 -10.97 3.51 24.59
N ILE A 86 -10.92 2.85 25.75
CA ILE A 86 -11.81 3.12 26.87
C ILE A 86 -10.98 3.73 27.98
N VAL A 87 -11.40 4.89 28.49
CA VAL A 87 -10.70 5.63 29.53
C VAL A 87 -11.60 5.89 30.75
N ASP A 88 -10.97 6.16 31.88
CA ASP A 88 -11.67 6.58 33.10
C ASP A 88 -12.07 8.06 33.03
N ARG A 89 -12.67 8.60 34.11
CA ARG A 89 -13.08 10.00 34.24
C ARG A 89 -11.91 10.98 34.13
N ASN A 90 -10.69 10.53 34.42
CA ASN A 90 -9.46 11.34 34.45
C ASN A 90 -8.66 11.21 33.14
N GLY A 91 -9.13 10.39 32.18
CA GLY A 91 -8.43 10.11 30.93
C GLY A 91 -7.41 8.98 31.01
N ASN A 92 -7.32 8.23 32.12
CA ASN A 92 -6.41 7.09 32.22
C ASN A 92 -6.98 5.90 31.45
N LEU A 93 -6.09 5.15 30.81
CA LEU A 93 -6.43 4.04 29.92
C LEU A 93 -6.96 2.83 30.73
N ILE A 94 -8.16 2.38 30.41
CA ILE A 94 -8.76 1.16 30.95
C ILE A 94 -8.67 0.00 29.96
N SER A 95 -8.89 0.28 28.67
CA SER A 95 -8.79 -0.71 27.60
C SER A 95 -8.31 -0.05 26.30
N SER A 96 -7.40 -0.71 25.60
CA SER A 96 -6.85 -0.23 24.32
C SER A 96 -6.63 -1.36 23.34
N SER A 97 -6.63 -1.04 22.05
CA SER A 97 -6.27 -1.97 20.99
C SER A 97 -4.83 -1.75 20.54
N ILE A 98 -4.01 -2.80 20.58
CA ILE A 98 -2.64 -2.78 20.08
C ILE A 98 -2.53 -3.68 18.86
N GLN A 99 -1.69 -3.27 17.90
CA GLN A 99 -1.36 -4.11 16.76
C GLN A 99 -0.32 -5.14 17.17
N MET A 100 -0.61 -6.40 16.90
CA MET A 100 0.29 -7.53 17.04
C MET A 100 0.41 -8.28 15.72
N TYR A 101 1.22 -9.33 15.70
CA TYR A 101 1.38 -10.17 14.51
C TYR A 101 1.20 -11.64 14.87
N ASN A 102 0.49 -12.36 14.01
CA ASN A 102 0.49 -13.81 14.01
C ASN A 102 1.56 -14.31 13.04
N ALA A 103 2.34 -15.30 13.43
CA ALA A 103 3.21 -16.01 12.51
C ALA A 103 2.49 -17.22 11.95
N ALA A 104 2.43 -17.32 10.63
CA ALA A 104 1.91 -18.46 9.91
C ALA A 104 2.97 -19.03 8.97
N ILE A 105 2.88 -20.31 8.64
CA ILE A 105 3.81 -20.96 7.71
C ILE A 105 3.04 -21.43 6.48
N ARG A 106 3.57 -21.03 5.30
CA ARG A 106 3.20 -21.59 4.00
C ARG A 106 4.21 -22.67 3.62
N SER A 107 3.83 -23.92 3.82
CA SER A 107 4.75 -25.08 3.66
C SER A 107 5.33 -25.23 2.26
N ASN A 108 4.61 -24.79 1.24
CA ASN A 108 5.05 -24.80 -0.16
C ASN A 108 6.17 -23.79 -0.47
N LEU A 109 6.35 -22.75 0.35
CA LEU A 109 7.40 -21.74 0.19
C LEU A 109 8.66 -22.06 0.99
N VAL A 110 8.61 -23.05 1.87
CA VAL A 110 9.76 -23.50 2.68
C VAL A 110 10.66 -24.38 1.84
N LYS A 111 11.91 -23.94 1.60
CA LYS A 111 12.89 -24.67 0.80
C LYS A 111 13.45 -25.87 1.56
N ASP A 112 13.85 -25.67 2.80
CA ASP A 112 14.46 -26.69 3.67
C ASP A 112 13.70 -26.81 4.98
N LYS A 113 12.79 -27.79 5.04
CA LYS A 113 11.94 -28.04 6.19
C LYS A 113 12.75 -28.41 7.45
N LYS A 114 13.82 -29.20 7.28
CA LYS A 114 14.65 -29.64 8.41
C LYS A 114 15.39 -28.47 9.03
N LYS A 115 15.97 -27.60 8.18
CA LYS A 115 16.68 -26.41 8.65
C LYS A 115 15.74 -25.41 9.34
N LEU A 116 14.52 -25.26 8.82
CA LEU A 116 13.50 -24.42 9.47
C LEU A 116 13.15 -24.95 10.87
N ILE A 117 12.90 -26.26 11.01
CA ILE A 117 12.56 -26.89 12.29
C ILE A 117 13.69 -26.66 13.31
N LEU A 118 14.95 -26.87 12.92
CA LEU A 118 16.11 -26.62 13.80
C LEU A 118 16.17 -25.16 14.26
N LYS A 119 15.99 -24.21 13.35
CA LYS A 119 15.98 -22.79 13.69
C LYS A 119 14.85 -22.43 14.64
N LEU A 120 13.66 -22.97 14.40
CA LEU A 120 12.50 -22.77 15.25
C LEU A 120 12.70 -23.37 16.66
N GLN A 121 13.31 -24.54 16.74
CA GLN A 121 13.62 -25.19 18.02
C GLN A 121 14.63 -24.39 18.86
N LEU A 122 15.62 -23.78 18.20
CA LEU A 122 16.59 -22.91 18.88
C LEU A 122 15.94 -21.64 19.41
N GLN A 123 14.98 -21.07 18.66
CA GLN A 123 14.35 -19.80 19.01
C GLN A 123 13.18 -19.97 19.99
N PHE A 124 12.46 -21.09 19.88
CA PHE A 124 11.28 -21.43 20.66
C PHE A 124 11.38 -22.86 21.20
N PRO A 125 12.20 -23.09 22.25
CA PRO A 125 12.43 -24.42 22.80
C PRO A 125 11.14 -25.08 23.31
N GLU A 126 10.13 -24.26 23.67
CA GLU A 126 8.83 -24.73 24.20
C GLU A 126 7.92 -25.33 23.11
N MET A 127 8.21 -25.10 21.83
CA MET A 127 7.39 -25.58 20.74
C MET A 127 7.61 -27.06 20.45
N ASN A 128 6.51 -27.79 20.28
CA ASN A 128 6.57 -29.19 19.90
C ASN A 128 6.98 -29.33 18.40
N THR A 129 8.22 -29.73 18.18
CA THR A 129 8.81 -29.91 16.83
C THR A 129 8.14 -30.99 16.01
N GLU A 130 7.57 -32.03 16.65
CA GLU A 130 6.85 -33.11 15.95
C GLU A 130 5.55 -32.57 15.33
N VAL A 131 4.80 -31.74 16.06
CA VAL A 131 3.59 -31.10 15.56
C VAL A 131 3.91 -30.18 14.39
N ILE A 132 4.99 -29.40 14.49
CA ILE A 132 5.44 -28.51 13.41
C ILE A 132 5.84 -29.34 12.18
N SER A 133 6.60 -30.42 12.36
CA SER A 133 7.03 -31.31 11.29
C SER A 133 5.83 -31.96 10.58
N ASN A 134 4.87 -32.46 11.32
CA ASN A 134 3.65 -33.05 10.80
C ASN A 134 2.80 -32.00 10.01
N ASN A 135 2.66 -30.79 10.55
CA ASN A 135 1.96 -29.70 9.87
C ASN A 135 2.66 -29.27 8.59
N LEU A 136 4.00 -29.17 8.58
CA LEU A 136 4.80 -28.85 7.39
C LEU A 136 4.64 -29.88 6.26
N ASN A 137 4.37 -31.14 6.59
CA ASN A 137 4.19 -32.20 5.61
C ASN A 137 2.74 -32.32 5.11
N ASN A 138 1.78 -32.10 5.99
CA ASN A 138 0.36 -32.36 5.71
C ASN A 138 -0.47 -31.13 5.40
N LYS A 139 -0.05 -29.95 5.84
CA LYS A 139 -0.81 -28.69 5.64
C LYS A 139 -0.07 -27.74 4.73
N LYS A 140 -0.79 -27.11 3.82
CA LYS A 140 -0.24 -26.03 2.97
C LYS A 140 -0.02 -24.74 3.73
N TYR A 141 -0.85 -24.49 4.73
CA TYR A 141 -0.87 -23.29 5.57
C TYR A 141 -1.29 -23.63 6.99
N PHE A 142 -0.58 -23.09 7.99
CA PHE A 142 -0.93 -23.22 9.40
C PHE A 142 -0.28 -22.12 10.25
N TYR A 143 -0.90 -21.77 11.36
CA TYR A 143 -0.33 -20.84 12.33
C TYR A 143 0.78 -21.51 13.13
N LEU A 144 1.93 -20.85 13.21
CA LEU A 144 3.05 -21.24 14.05
C LEU A 144 2.81 -20.75 15.49
N LYS A 145 2.56 -19.45 15.63
CA LYS A 145 2.23 -18.79 16.90
C LYS A 145 1.36 -17.58 16.64
N LYS A 146 0.32 -17.41 17.45
CA LYS A 146 -0.53 -16.23 17.44
C LYS A 146 -0.03 -15.18 18.42
N ARG A 147 -0.29 -13.89 18.15
CA ARG A 147 -0.01 -12.75 19.05
C ARG A 147 1.45 -12.71 19.50
N LEU A 148 2.36 -12.60 18.53
CA LEU A 148 3.80 -12.50 18.79
C LEU A 148 4.14 -11.27 19.61
N THR A 149 5.05 -11.43 20.55
CA THR A 149 5.72 -10.28 21.17
C THR A 149 6.65 -9.59 20.16
N ASN A 150 7.05 -8.36 20.44
CA ASN A 150 7.97 -7.62 19.56
C ASN A 150 9.31 -8.34 19.37
N GLU A 151 9.80 -9.01 20.41
CA GLU A 151 11.04 -9.80 20.35
C GLU A 151 10.89 -11.03 19.48
N GLU A 152 9.80 -11.78 19.67
CA GLU A 152 9.49 -12.97 18.87
C GLU A 152 9.30 -12.63 17.38
N TYR A 153 8.57 -11.55 17.11
CA TYR A 153 8.40 -11.05 15.75
C TYR A 153 9.74 -10.72 15.10
N LYS A 154 10.61 -9.95 15.80
CA LYS A 154 11.93 -9.58 15.32
C LYS A 154 12.81 -10.81 15.06
N ASN A 155 12.79 -11.77 15.97
CA ASN A 155 13.57 -13.00 15.87
C ASN A 155 13.15 -13.86 14.67
N LEU A 156 11.84 -14.06 14.49
CA LEU A 156 11.30 -14.78 13.32
C LEU A 156 11.57 -14.03 12.01
N TRP A 157 11.47 -12.72 12.03
CA TRP A 157 11.75 -11.89 10.85
C TRP A 157 13.23 -11.98 10.43
N LEU A 158 14.14 -11.94 11.40
CA LEU A 158 15.59 -12.09 11.16
C LEU A 158 15.99 -13.46 10.62
N MET A 159 15.18 -14.51 10.79
CA MET A 159 15.45 -15.80 10.19
C MET A 159 15.44 -15.74 8.65
N GLY A 160 14.76 -14.76 8.06
CA GLY A 160 14.71 -14.55 6.61
C GLY A 160 14.07 -15.70 5.83
N GLU A 161 13.19 -16.48 6.45
CA GLU A 161 12.56 -17.64 5.81
C GLU A 161 11.30 -17.22 5.04
N LYS A 162 11.31 -17.42 3.73
CA LYS A 162 10.21 -17.00 2.85
C LYS A 162 8.88 -17.71 3.14
N GLY A 163 8.94 -18.86 3.79
CA GLY A 163 7.75 -19.63 4.18
C GLY A 163 7.02 -19.05 5.38
N ILE A 164 7.63 -18.17 6.18
CA ILE A 164 7.00 -17.52 7.33
C ILE A 164 6.29 -16.27 6.84
N VAL A 165 5.01 -16.17 7.14
CA VAL A 165 4.14 -15.03 6.81
C VAL A 165 3.66 -14.41 8.11
N PHE A 166 3.74 -13.09 8.20
CA PHE A 166 3.26 -12.32 9.34
C PHE A 166 1.91 -11.67 8.98
N GLU A 167 0.89 -11.98 9.76
CA GLU A 167 -0.43 -11.40 9.62
C GLU A 167 -0.68 -10.43 10.75
N PRO A 168 -0.91 -9.14 10.45
CA PRO A 168 -1.24 -8.16 11.47
C PRO A 168 -2.61 -8.52 12.08
N VAL A 169 -2.70 -8.44 13.39
CA VAL A 169 -3.92 -8.68 14.18
C VAL A 169 -4.07 -7.60 15.23
N GLN A 170 -5.29 -7.19 15.49
CA GLN A 170 -5.60 -6.31 16.62
C GLN A 170 -5.81 -7.15 17.87
N ASN A 171 -5.17 -6.74 18.95
CA ASN A 171 -5.34 -7.39 20.25
C ASN A 171 -5.79 -6.38 21.29
N ARG A 172 -6.86 -6.71 22.04
CA ARG A 172 -7.39 -5.87 23.10
C ARG A 172 -6.60 -6.09 24.37
N ILE A 173 -6.12 -5.03 25.00
CA ILE A 173 -5.39 -5.07 26.27
C ILE A 173 -6.15 -4.33 27.35
N TYR A 174 -6.00 -4.83 28.59
CA TYR A 174 -6.65 -4.32 29.80
C TYR A 174 -5.58 -4.05 30.86
N PRO A 175 -4.99 -2.84 30.93
CA PRO A 175 -3.86 -2.53 31.80
C PRO A 175 -4.13 -2.80 33.29
N HIS A 176 -5.38 -2.62 33.72
CA HIS A 176 -5.79 -2.83 35.13
C HIS A 176 -6.19 -4.26 35.46
N SER A 177 -5.88 -5.23 34.57
CA SER A 177 -6.16 -6.65 34.77
C SER A 177 -7.60 -6.91 35.28
N ASN A 178 -7.75 -7.48 36.47
CA ASN A 178 -9.05 -7.90 37.00
C ASN A 178 -9.88 -6.76 37.63
N LEU A 179 -9.31 -5.56 37.80
CA LEU A 179 -9.97 -4.49 38.56
C LEU A 179 -11.32 -4.08 37.96
N PHE A 180 -11.43 -4.10 36.65
CA PHE A 180 -12.63 -3.71 35.90
C PHE A 180 -13.23 -4.85 35.09
N SER A 181 -12.80 -6.11 35.29
CA SER A 181 -13.16 -7.24 34.44
C SER A 181 -14.67 -7.45 34.31
N HIS A 182 -15.45 -7.30 35.42
CA HIS A 182 -16.89 -7.44 35.39
C HIS A 182 -17.62 -6.26 34.74
N LEU A 183 -17.05 -5.08 34.76
CA LEU A 183 -17.63 -3.88 34.16
C LEU A 183 -17.29 -3.80 32.68
N ILE A 184 -16.02 -3.89 32.35
CA ILE A 184 -15.53 -3.74 30.97
C ILE A 184 -15.89 -4.98 30.15
N GLY A 185 -15.77 -6.16 30.73
CA GLY A 185 -15.95 -7.41 30.01
C GLY A 185 -14.71 -7.75 29.18
N GLN A 186 -14.94 -8.44 28.08
CA GLN A 186 -13.88 -8.92 27.19
C GLN A 186 -14.34 -9.00 25.74
N THR A 187 -13.36 -9.11 24.83
CA THR A 187 -13.59 -9.36 23.41
C THR A 187 -13.20 -10.79 23.05
N ASP A 188 -13.71 -11.28 21.92
CA ASP A 188 -13.29 -12.55 21.31
C ASP A 188 -11.98 -12.39 20.52
N ASP A 189 -11.55 -13.50 19.88
CA ASP A 189 -10.34 -13.53 19.06
C ASP A 189 -10.42 -12.63 17.80
N ASP A 190 -11.65 -12.36 17.34
CA ASP A 190 -11.93 -11.49 16.20
C ASP A 190 -12.20 -10.02 16.61
N ASN A 191 -11.92 -9.71 17.88
CA ASN A 191 -12.03 -8.37 18.47
C ASN A 191 -13.46 -7.82 18.57
N TYR A 192 -14.49 -8.71 18.64
CA TYR A 192 -15.87 -8.33 18.95
C TYR A 192 -16.15 -8.45 20.45
N GLY A 193 -16.95 -7.52 20.98
CA GLY A 193 -17.30 -7.53 22.40
C GLY A 193 -18.24 -8.70 22.75
N ILE A 194 -17.88 -9.52 23.73
CA ILE A 194 -18.72 -10.66 24.19
C ILE A 194 -19.35 -10.44 25.56
N SER A 195 -18.86 -9.46 26.34
CA SER A 195 -19.43 -9.16 27.66
C SER A 195 -19.19 -7.71 28.06
N GLY A 196 -19.91 -7.23 29.07
CA GLY A 196 -19.74 -5.92 29.71
C GLY A 196 -19.92 -4.73 28.77
N ILE A 197 -19.15 -3.68 29.00
CA ILE A 197 -19.11 -2.45 28.20
C ILE A 197 -18.64 -2.74 26.78
N GLU A 198 -17.67 -3.66 26.60
CA GLU A 198 -17.19 -4.07 25.30
C GLU A 198 -18.31 -4.62 24.42
N TYR A 199 -19.23 -5.40 24.99
CA TYR A 199 -20.39 -5.91 24.29
C TYR A 199 -21.47 -4.84 24.08
N PHE A 200 -21.80 -4.07 25.12
CA PHE A 200 -22.87 -3.09 25.05
C PHE A 200 -22.60 -1.98 24.04
N PHE A 201 -21.36 -1.50 24.01
CA PHE A 201 -20.92 -0.43 23.08
C PHE A 201 -20.18 -0.98 21.86
N ASP A 202 -20.33 -2.26 21.53
CA ASP A 202 -19.57 -2.92 20.46
C ASP A 202 -19.61 -2.13 19.14
N LYS A 203 -20.80 -1.77 18.68
CA LYS A 203 -21.00 -1.00 17.44
C LYS A 203 -20.38 0.41 17.48
N GLU A 204 -20.35 1.05 18.63
CA GLU A 204 -19.76 2.38 18.79
C GLU A 204 -18.25 2.33 18.91
N LEU A 205 -17.72 1.30 19.55
CA LEU A 205 -16.29 1.10 19.72
C LEU A 205 -15.59 0.77 18.39
N ILE A 206 -16.30 0.18 17.42
CA ILE A 206 -15.77 -0.21 16.09
C ILE A 206 -15.91 0.92 15.05
N LYS A 207 -16.67 1.99 15.32
CA LYS A 207 -16.86 3.07 14.36
C LYS A 207 -15.54 3.76 14.00
N ALA A 208 -15.08 3.60 12.77
CA ALA A 208 -13.82 4.17 12.28
C ALA A 208 -13.77 5.71 12.39
N GLU A 209 -14.90 6.37 12.28
CA GLU A 209 -15.03 7.85 12.38
C GLU A 209 -14.67 8.38 13.78
N LEU A 210 -14.75 7.55 14.79
CA LEU A 210 -14.55 7.90 16.20
C LEU A 210 -13.26 7.31 16.79
N ASN A 211 -12.40 6.67 16.00
CA ASN A 211 -11.21 5.95 16.50
C ASN A 211 -10.28 6.82 17.36
N ASP A 212 -10.17 8.10 17.05
CA ASP A 212 -9.32 9.04 17.79
C ASP A 212 -9.98 9.62 19.06
N ILE A 213 -11.27 9.30 19.29
CA ILE A 213 -12.03 9.80 20.45
C ILE A 213 -12.25 8.64 21.41
N PRO A 214 -11.63 8.59 22.59
CA PRO A 214 -11.83 7.50 23.54
C PRO A 214 -13.27 7.50 24.10
N LEU A 215 -13.75 6.32 24.46
CA LEU A 215 -14.99 6.16 25.24
C LEU A 215 -14.67 6.45 26.71
N THR A 216 -15.16 7.59 27.25
CA THR A 216 -14.92 7.99 28.63
C THR A 216 -15.98 7.42 29.55
N LEU A 217 -15.53 6.71 30.59
CA LEU A 217 -16.38 6.17 31.65
C LEU A 217 -16.30 7.05 32.89
N THR A 218 -17.33 7.00 33.73
CA THR A 218 -17.38 7.73 35.00
C THR A 218 -16.67 7.01 36.15
N VAL A 219 -16.00 5.90 35.89
CA VAL A 219 -15.28 5.10 36.88
C VAL A 219 -13.97 5.76 37.31
N ASP A 220 -13.49 5.36 38.51
CA ASP A 220 -12.23 5.82 39.06
C ASP A 220 -11.44 4.61 39.56
N PRO A 221 -10.24 4.35 38.99
CA PRO A 221 -9.41 3.21 39.37
C PRO A 221 -8.99 3.21 40.84
N ASN A 222 -8.77 4.39 41.42
CA ASN A 222 -8.35 4.50 42.81
C ASN A 222 -9.49 4.06 43.76
N ILE A 223 -10.69 4.55 43.52
CA ILE A 223 -11.87 4.17 44.29
C ILE A 223 -12.11 2.67 44.14
N GLN A 224 -12.06 2.13 42.93
CA GLN A 224 -12.26 0.72 42.67
C GLN A 224 -11.20 -0.15 43.35
N HIS A 225 -9.95 0.31 43.40
CA HIS A 225 -8.86 -0.39 44.09
C HIS A 225 -9.09 -0.45 45.61
N VAL A 226 -9.52 0.65 46.22
CA VAL A 226 -9.84 0.70 47.65
C VAL A 226 -10.99 -0.28 47.97
N ILE A 227 -12.09 -0.21 47.17
CA ILE A 227 -13.24 -1.13 47.36
C ILE A 227 -12.80 -2.59 47.22
N ASN A 228 -12.00 -2.94 46.20
CA ASN A 228 -11.53 -4.31 46.00
C ASN A 228 -10.62 -4.80 47.14
N LYS A 229 -9.88 -3.90 47.78
CA LYS A 229 -9.02 -4.20 48.92
C LYS A 229 -9.83 -4.47 50.19
N GLU A 230 -10.89 -3.69 50.43
CA GLU A 230 -11.71 -3.82 51.64
C GLU A 230 -12.68 -4.97 51.58
N LEU A 231 -13.02 -5.45 50.37
CA LEU A 231 -13.94 -6.60 50.17
C LEU A 231 -13.24 -7.98 50.15
N LYS A 232 -11.92 -8.03 50.20
CA LYS A 232 -11.13 -9.28 50.29
C LYS A 232 -10.82 -9.62 51.74
#